data_f369219381f5183d9ae6d9c76a7105d3
#
_entry.id   f369219381f5183d9ae6d9c76a7105d3
#
_cell.length_a   1.000
_cell.length_b   1.000
_cell.length_c   1.000
_cell.angle_alpha   90.00
_cell.angle_beta   90.00
_cell.angle_gamma   90.00
#
_symmetry.space_group_name_H-M   'P 1'
#
loop_
_entity.id
_entity.type
_entity.pdbx_description
1 polymer ?
#
loop_
_entity_poly.entity_id
_entity_poly.type
_entity_poly.pdbx_seq_one_letter_code
_entity_poly.pdbx_strand_id
1 'polypeptide(L)'
;MGLAVYNGEILDIRFPPCVFKKLLVMNNSANCVGVVTNLSLYDLKLVMPSIANSLQSLLDYEGNVQEDFMMKFVVSYSEFDSVKMVELKENGSKIDLTNENRKEFVQLYIDFLLNRSIYEQFKAFYIGFHSVCATNAIQLFRPEEIELLVCGSPEPLNIDELKLITLYENYTEHDLVIRWLWDIIKYEFNSNQRRRFLLFATGSDRVPVGGFKEMMFKITRVESKEQLPIAHTCFNQLVLPQYKTKESLKSKLQIAIDNAEGFGIK
;
A
#
# COMPACT_ATOMS: atom_id res chain seq x y z
N MET A 1 5.86 8.30 6.16
CA MET A 1 5.87 8.35 4.68
C MET A 1 6.82 9.44 4.14
N GLY A 2 6.69 10.71 4.50
CA GLY A 2 7.60 11.75 4.00
C GLY A 2 9.09 11.45 4.25
N LEU A 3 9.44 10.98 5.44
CA LEU A 3 10.83 10.58 5.74
C LEU A 3 11.31 9.38 4.91
N ALA A 4 10.42 8.44 4.59
CA ALA A 4 10.76 7.31 3.74
C ALA A 4 11.09 7.77 2.32
N VAL A 5 10.24 8.63 1.74
CA VAL A 5 10.52 9.25 0.43
C VAL A 5 11.84 10.02 0.43
N TYR A 6 12.09 10.82 1.48
CA TYR A 6 13.31 11.61 1.60
C TYR A 6 14.58 10.73 1.68
N ASN A 7 14.49 9.60 2.37
CA ASN A 7 15.62 8.69 2.55
C ASN A 7 15.73 7.60 1.46
N GLY A 8 14.79 7.55 0.50
CA GLY A 8 14.75 6.51 -0.53
C GLY A 8 14.33 5.12 -0.02
N GLU A 9 13.70 5.07 1.16
CA GLU A 9 13.22 3.83 1.78
C GLU A 9 11.80 3.52 1.36
N ILE A 10 11.53 2.27 1.01
CA ILE A 10 10.17 1.83 0.67
C ILE A 10 9.43 1.34 1.91
N LEU A 11 8.11 1.57 1.92
CA LEU A 11 7.21 1.14 3.00
C LEU A 11 6.25 0.07 2.50
N ASP A 12 6.06 -0.98 3.30
CA ASP A 12 5.02 -1.98 3.03
C ASP A 12 3.64 -1.48 3.48
N ILE A 13 3.15 -0.47 2.75
CA ILE A 13 1.82 0.13 2.94
C ILE A 13 1.03 0.03 1.64
N ARG A 14 -0.30 -0.06 1.77
CA ARG A 14 -1.22 -0.18 0.63
C ARG A 14 -2.31 0.88 0.76
N PHE A 15 -1.99 2.08 0.28
CA PHE A 15 -3.00 3.13 0.17
C PHE A 15 -3.73 3.06 -1.17
N PRO A 16 -5.03 3.38 -1.20
CA PRO A 16 -5.72 3.55 -2.47
C PRO A 16 -5.16 4.75 -3.25
N PRO A 17 -5.20 4.71 -4.60
CA PRO A 17 -4.61 5.76 -5.46
C PRO A 17 -5.11 7.18 -5.16
N CYS A 18 -6.34 7.34 -4.66
CA CYS A 18 -6.89 8.65 -4.29
C CYS A 18 -6.07 9.33 -3.17
N VAL A 19 -5.38 8.58 -2.30
CA VAL A 19 -4.49 9.15 -1.26
C VAL A 19 -3.34 9.90 -1.91
N PHE A 20 -2.70 9.31 -2.91
CA PHE A 20 -1.59 9.94 -3.63
C PHE A 20 -2.06 11.12 -4.47
N LYS A 21 -3.25 11.05 -5.11
CA LYS A 21 -3.90 12.20 -5.76
C LYS A 21 -4.07 13.37 -4.78
N LYS A 22 -4.58 13.08 -3.57
CA LYS A 22 -4.82 14.09 -2.52
C LYS A 22 -3.53 14.71 -1.99
N LEU A 23 -2.42 13.96 -1.94
CA LEU A 23 -1.11 14.50 -1.54
C LEU A 23 -0.51 15.49 -2.53
N LEU A 24 -0.83 15.34 -3.82
CA LEU A 24 -0.31 16.18 -4.89
C LEU A 24 -1.14 17.44 -5.15
N VAL A 25 -2.35 17.54 -4.57
CA VAL A 25 -3.19 18.73 -4.74
C VAL A 25 -2.59 19.92 -3.98
N MET A 26 -2.20 20.94 -4.73
CA MET A 26 -1.79 22.22 -4.16
C MET A 26 -3.00 23.11 -3.98
N ASN A 27 -3.44 23.23 -2.76
CA ASN A 27 -4.53 24.14 -2.41
C ASN A 27 -3.96 25.41 -1.78
N ASN A 28 -4.19 26.54 -2.42
CA ASN A 28 -3.80 27.87 -1.93
C ASN A 28 -4.66 28.35 -0.74
N SER A 29 -5.63 27.55 -0.31
CA SER A 29 -6.54 27.87 0.79
C SER A 29 -6.33 26.91 1.95
N ALA A 30 -6.15 27.44 3.15
CA ALA A 30 -5.95 26.69 4.38
C ALA A 30 -7.12 25.73 4.72
N ASN A 31 -8.29 25.95 4.13
CA ASN A 31 -9.52 25.17 4.38
C ASN A 31 -9.78 24.08 3.33
N CYS A 32 -8.90 23.89 2.36
CA CYS A 32 -9.09 22.92 1.27
C CYS A 32 -7.90 21.98 1.08
N VAL A 33 -7.09 21.79 2.11
CA VAL A 33 -5.86 20.97 2.03
C VAL A 33 -6.19 19.54 1.67
N GLY A 34 -5.59 19.04 0.58
CA GLY A 34 -5.78 17.65 0.12
C GLY A 34 -7.18 17.31 -0.38
N VAL A 35 -7.98 18.31 -0.75
CA VAL A 35 -9.31 18.11 -1.34
C VAL A 35 -9.19 17.96 -2.85
N VAL A 36 -9.63 16.83 -3.39
CA VAL A 36 -9.67 16.55 -4.83
C VAL A 36 -11.10 16.71 -5.34
N THR A 37 -11.31 17.62 -6.28
CA THR A 37 -12.66 17.99 -6.77
C THR A 37 -13.25 17.02 -7.81
N ASN A 38 -12.42 16.22 -8.46
CA ASN A 38 -12.82 15.34 -9.57
C ASN A 38 -12.63 13.85 -9.26
N LEU A 39 -12.93 13.46 -8.02
CA LEU A 39 -13.02 12.05 -7.65
C LEU A 39 -14.25 11.39 -8.29
N SER A 40 -14.08 10.17 -8.77
CA SER A 40 -15.06 9.41 -9.52
C SER A 40 -15.56 8.17 -8.76
N LEU A 41 -16.59 7.52 -9.30
CA LEU A 41 -17.01 6.19 -8.83
C LEU A 41 -15.89 5.15 -8.92
N TYR A 42 -14.97 5.30 -9.87
CA TYR A 42 -13.81 4.41 -9.95
C TYR A 42 -12.90 4.59 -8.72
N ASP A 43 -12.63 5.83 -8.30
CA ASP A 43 -11.83 6.10 -7.10
C ASP A 43 -12.51 5.52 -5.85
N LEU A 44 -13.83 5.69 -5.73
CA LEU A 44 -14.61 5.10 -4.63
C LEU A 44 -14.61 3.57 -4.68
N LYS A 45 -14.68 2.96 -5.86
CA LYS A 45 -14.67 1.50 -6.02
C LYS A 45 -13.40 0.85 -5.50
N LEU A 46 -12.27 1.54 -5.58
CA LEU A 46 -10.98 1.05 -5.06
C LEU A 46 -10.92 1.10 -3.51
N VAL A 47 -11.78 1.87 -2.86
CA VAL A 47 -11.82 2.02 -1.39
C VAL A 47 -13.01 1.27 -0.80
N MET A 48 -14.19 1.48 -1.36
CA MET A 48 -15.48 0.97 -0.89
C MET A 48 -16.29 0.35 -2.04
N PRO A 49 -15.91 -0.84 -2.54
CA PRO A 49 -16.51 -1.43 -3.74
C PRO A 49 -18.03 -1.66 -3.61
N SER A 50 -18.51 -2.02 -2.42
CA SER A 50 -19.95 -2.26 -2.18
C SER A 50 -20.75 -0.98 -2.38
N ILE A 51 -20.31 0.14 -1.81
CA ILE A 51 -20.99 1.43 -1.94
C ILE A 51 -20.92 1.93 -3.39
N ALA A 52 -19.75 1.81 -4.02
CA ALA A 52 -19.58 2.21 -5.41
C ALA A 52 -20.50 1.43 -6.36
N ASN A 53 -20.66 0.12 -6.15
CA ASN A 53 -21.57 -0.70 -6.94
C ASN A 53 -23.04 -0.30 -6.71
N SER A 54 -23.44 0.00 -5.46
CA SER A 54 -24.80 0.48 -5.17
C SER A 54 -25.08 1.84 -5.82
N LEU A 55 -24.13 2.76 -5.80
CA LEU A 55 -24.25 4.06 -6.48
C LEU A 55 -24.27 3.92 -8.00
N GLN A 56 -23.51 2.97 -8.56
CA GLN A 56 -23.59 2.67 -9.99
C GLN A 56 -24.98 2.12 -10.36
N SER A 57 -25.51 1.18 -9.57
CA SER A 57 -26.85 0.64 -9.78
C SER A 57 -27.95 1.73 -9.73
N LEU A 58 -27.78 2.72 -8.83
CA LEU A 58 -28.68 3.89 -8.79
C LEU A 58 -28.61 4.73 -10.08
N LEU A 59 -27.38 4.92 -10.63
CA LEU A 59 -27.22 5.65 -11.89
C LEU A 59 -27.81 4.93 -13.09
N ASP A 60 -27.76 3.60 -13.10
CA ASP A 60 -28.21 2.73 -14.19
C ASP A 60 -29.69 2.35 -14.06
N TYR A 61 -30.36 2.76 -12.95
CA TYR A 61 -31.75 2.40 -12.69
C TYR A 61 -32.71 3.07 -13.70
N GLU A 62 -33.57 2.28 -14.34
CA GLU A 62 -34.50 2.75 -15.38
C GLU A 62 -35.90 3.12 -14.84
N GLY A 63 -36.24 2.70 -13.60
CA GLY A 63 -37.52 2.98 -12.97
C GLY A 63 -37.63 4.39 -12.39
N ASN A 64 -38.69 4.62 -11.58
CA ASN A 64 -38.90 5.89 -10.87
C ASN A 64 -38.10 5.91 -9.58
N VAL A 65 -36.93 6.60 -9.61
CA VAL A 65 -36.01 6.68 -8.46
C VAL A 65 -36.70 7.25 -7.22
N GLN A 66 -37.56 8.25 -7.36
CA GLN A 66 -38.22 8.90 -6.23
C GLN A 66 -39.19 7.96 -5.52
N GLU A 67 -40.00 7.20 -6.27
CA GLU A 67 -41.00 6.28 -5.72
C GLU A 67 -40.36 5.00 -5.16
N ASP A 68 -39.37 4.46 -5.88
CA ASP A 68 -38.81 3.15 -5.57
C ASP A 68 -37.76 3.21 -4.45
N PHE A 69 -36.95 4.28 -4.37
CA PHE A 69 -35.89 4.41 -3.36
C PHE A 69 -36.30 5.25 -2.16
N MET A 70 -37.20 6.22 -2.32
CA MET A 70 -37.68 7.13 -1.25
C MET A 70 -36.54 7.77 -0.44
N MET A 71 -35.41 8.04 -1.11
CA MET A 71 -34.19 8.61 -0.51
C MET A 71 -34.18 10.13 -0.63
N LYS A 72 -33.38 10.76 0.22
CA LYS A 72 -33.08 12.19 0.22
C LYS A 72 -31.59 12.44 0.18
N PHE A 73 -31.16 13.70 0.03
CA PHE A 73 -29.75 14.08 0.04
C PHE A 73 -29.14 14.03 1.45
N VAL A 74 -29.33 12.88 2.11
CA VAL A 74 -28.82 12.58 3.45
C VAL A 74 -28.15 11.21 3.42
N VAL A 75 -27.02 11.08 4.07
CA VAL A 75 -26.30 9.81 4.23
C VAL A 75 -26.05 9.53 5.71
N SER A 76 -26.07 8.25 6.06
CA SER A 76 -25.66 7.80 7.39
C SER A 76 -24.26 7.20 7.34
N TYR A 77 -23.46 7.49 8.33
CA TYR A 77 -22.15 6.88 8.53
C TYR A 77 -21.90 6.56 9.99
N SER A 78 -21.08 5.54 10.24
CA SER A 78 -20.70 5.18 11.60
C SER A 78 -19.44 5.93 12.03
N GLU A 79 -19.50 6.56 13.20
CA GLU A 79 -18.37 7.23 13.82
C GLU A 79 -18.34 6.90 15.32
N PHE A 80 -17.25 6.25 15.80
CA PHE A 80 -17.08 5.84 17.20
C PHE A 80 -18.32 5.15 17.79
N ASP A 81 -18.79 4.08 17.13
CA ASP A 81 -19.97 3.28 17.49
C ASP A 81 -21.30 4.05 17.49
N SER A 82 -21.33 5.26 16.98
CA SER A 82 -22.55 6.05 16.78
C SER A 82 -22.86 6.22 15.29
N VAL A 83 -24.13 6.10 14.93
CA VAL A 83 -24.60 6.39 13.57
C VAL A 83 -24.97 7.87 13.50
N LYS A 84 -24.28 8.59 12.62
CA LYS A 84 -24.55 10.00 12.33
C LYS A 84 -25.22 10.14 10.97
N MET A 85 -26.14 11.09 10.87
CA MET A 85 -26.77 11.49 9.61
C MET A 85 -26.21 12.85 9.18
N VAL A 86 -25.83 12.95 7.92
CA VAL A 86 -25.26 14.17 7.34
C VAL A 86 -25.99 14.53 6.05
N GLU A 87 -26.39 15.80 5.94
CA GLU A 87 -26.90 16.36 4.69
C GLU A 87 -25.74 16.56 3.71
N LEU A 88 -25.91 16.03 2.51
CA LEU A 88 -24.91 16.15 1.43
C LEU A 88 -24.82 17.58 0.88
N LYS A 89 -25.95 18.30 0.93
CA LYS A 89 -26.05 19.74 0.62
C LYS A 89 -27.06 20.42 1.54
N GLU A 90 -27.10 21.74 1.50
CA GLU A 90 -28.02 22.56 2.32
C GLU A 90 -29.48 22.15 2.12
N ASN A 91 -30.20 21.92 3.23
CA ASN A 91 -31.55 21.40 3.25
C ASN A 91 -31.75 20.03 2.56
N GLY A 92 -30.68 19.21 2.47
CA GLY A 92 -30.71 17.91 1.80
C GLY A 92 -31.76 16.96 2.35
N SER A 93 -32.11 17.06 3.63
CA SER A 93 -33.19 16.28 4.26
C SER A 93 -34.61 16.59 3.72
N LYS A 94 -34.78 17.70 3.00
CA LYS A 94 -36.04 18.10 2.36
C LYS A 94 -36.07 17.86 0.87
N ILE A 95 -34.95 17.43 0.26
CA ILE A 95 -34.82 17.25 -1.17
C ILE A 95 -34.89 15.76 -1.49
N ASP A 96 -35.93 15.36 -2.20
CA ASP A 96 -36.09 13.98 -2.64
C ASP A 96 -35.12 13.65 -3.76
N LEU A 97 -34.62 12.40 -3.75
CA LEU A 97 -33.78 11.86 -4.81
C LEU A 97 -34.67 11.49 -6.01
N THR A 98 -34.34 12.00 -7.19
CA THR A 98 -35.08 11.78 -8.45
C THR A 98 -34.15 11.32 -9.57
N ASN A 99 -34.74 10.93 -10.71
CA ASN A 99 -33.98 10.55 -11.90
C ASN A 99 -33.10 11.70 -12.41
N GLU A 100 -33.54 12.95 -12.25
CA GLU A 100 -32.83 14.14 -12.74
C GLU A 100 -31.62 14.49 -11.85
N ASN A 101 -31.77 14.35 -10.52
CA ASN A 101 -30.75 14.80 -9.56
C ASN A 101 -29.84 13.68 -9.03
N ARG A 102 -30.05 12.42 -9.44
CA ARG A 102 -29.25 11.27 -8.96
C ARG A 102 -27.75 11.38 -9.25
N LYS A 103 -27.38 12.03 -10.37
CA LYS A 103 -25.96 12.25 -10.69
C LYS A 103 -25.31 13.21 -9.69
N GLU A 104 -26.00 14.29 -9.30
CA GLU A 104 -25.57 15.21 -8.27
C GLU A 104 -25.43 14.49 -6.92
N PHE A 105 -26.43 13.69 -6.56
CA PHE A 105 -26.39 12.90 -5.33
C PHE A 105 -25.15 12.00 -5.26
N VAL A 106 -24.90 11.25 -6.33
CA VAL A 106 -23.73 10.35 -6.42
C VAL A 106 -22.41 11.13 -6.26
N GLN A 107 -22.30 12.27 -6.95
CA GLN A 107 -21.08 13.09 -6.88
C GLN A 107 -20.87 13.67 -5.46
N LEU A 108 -21.92 14.16 -4.82
CA LEU A 108 -21.85 14.67 -3.45
C LEU A 108 -21.57 13.56 -2.44
N TYR A 109 -22.07 12.35 -2.69
CA TYR A 109 -21.78 11.19 -1.82
C TYR A 109 -20.31 10.75 -1.93
N ILE A 110 -19.76 10.70 -3.15
CA ILE A 110 -18.33 10.44 -3.36
C ILE A 110 -17.47 11.49 -2.65
N ASP A 111 -17.81 12.77 -2.83
CA ASP A 111 -17.11 13.88 -2.16
C ASP A 111 -17.18 13.76 -0.63
N PHE A 112 -18.35 13.43 -0.10
CA PHE A 112 -18.51 13.22 1.33
C PHE A 112 -17.58 12.10 1.83
N LEU A 113 -17.59 10.93 1.17
CA LEU A 113 -16.82 9.77 1.64
C LEU A 113 -15.31 9.97 1.49
N LEU A 114 -14.87 10.54 0.37
CA LEU A 114 -13.43 10.60 0.03
C LEU A 114 -12.76 11.94 0.40
N ASN A 115 -13.54 12.97 0.71
CA ASN A 115 -13.02 14.27 1.13
C ASN A 115 -13.55 14.71 2.51
N ARG A 116 -14.86 14.94 2.64
CA ARG A 116 -15.45 15.64 3.80
C ARG A 116 -15.34 14.81 5.09
N SER A 117 -15.69 13.53 5.05
CA SER A 117 -15.74 12.67 6.24
C SER A 117 -14.37 12.39 6.86
N ILE A 118 -13.29 12.47 6.06
CA ILE A 118 -11.90 12.18 6.46
C ILE A 118 -11.02 13.44 6.47
N TYR A 119 -11.61 14.62 6.33
CA TYR A 119 -10.86 15.86 6.08
C TYR A 119 -9.81 16.16 7.16
N GLU A 120 -10.18 16.14 8.44
CA GLU A 120 -9.27 16.49 9.53
C GLU A 120 -8.12 15.48 9.67
N GLN A 121 -8.40 14.19 9.51
CA GLN A 121 -7.40 13.15 9.54
C GLN A 121 -6.44 13.28 8.34
N PHE A 122 -7.00 13.48 7.15
CA PHE A 122 -6.18 13.63 5.95
C PHE A 122 -5.37 14.92 5.96
N LYS A 123 -5.91 16.01 6.47
CA LYS A 123 -5.18 17.27 6.63
C LYS A 123 -3.95 17.12 7.53
N ALA A 124 -4.08 16.42 8.67
CA ALA A 124 -2.96 16.13 9.54
C ALA A 124 -1.89 15.27 8.83
N PHE A 125 -2.32 14.25 8.09
CA PHE A 125 -1.45 13.42 7.26
C PHE A 125 -0.73 14.21 6.17
N TYR A 126 -1.44 15.06 5.44
CA TYR A 126 -0.91 15.95 4.41
C TYR A 126 0.16 16.89 4.97
N ILE A 127 -0.13 17.57 6.08
CA ILE A 127 0.83 18.47 6.73
C ILE A 127 2.08 17.70 7.16
N GLY A 128 1.93 16.52 7.77
CA GLY A 128 3.05 15.68 8.17
C GLY A 128 3.90 15.20 7.00
N PHE A 129 3.29 14.85 5.88
CA PHE A 129 4.02 14.49 4.65
C PHE A 129 4.79 15.68 4.09
N HIS A 130 4.13 16.81 3.91
CA HIS A 130 4.71 18.02 3.33
C HIS A 130 5.69 18.76 4.26
N SER A 131 5.72 18.46 5.56
CA SER A 131 6.76 18.99 6.46
C SER A 131 8.17 18.50 6.11
N VAL A 132 8.26 17.34 5.44
CA VAL A 132 9.51 16.75 4.97
C VAL A 132 9.68 16.91 3.46
N CYS A 133 8.60 16.67 2.69
CA CYS A 133 8.58 16.72 1.24
C CYS A 133 8.05 18.08 0.71
N ALA A 134 8.52 19.20 1.30
CA ALA A 134 8.02 20.54 1.03
C ALA A 134 8.50 21.15 -0.30
N THR A 135 9.16 20.41 -1.17
CA THR A 135 9.73 20.93 -2.41
C THR A 135 8.72 20.96 -3.55
N ASN A 136 8.79 21.97 -4.42
CA ASN A 136 8.00 22.02 -5.65
C ASN A 136 8.26 20.80 -6.56
N ALA A 137 9.35 20.08 -6.36
CA ALA A 137 9.69 18.89 -7.12
C ALA A 137 8.64 17.79 -6.98
N ILE A 138 7.97 17.66 -5.82
CA ILE A 138 6.92 16.64 -5.63
C ILE A 138 5.72 16.84 -6.55
N GLN A 139 5.48 18.07 -7.00
CA GLN A 139 4.38 18.42 -7.92
C GLN A 139 4.63 17.95 -9.36
N LEU A 140 5.88 17.63 -9.70
CA LEU A 140 6.24 17.10 -11.02
C LEU A 140 5.87 15.62 -11.16
N PHE A 141 5.56 14.96 -10.05
CA PHE A 141 5.19 13.56 -10.07
C PHE A 141 3.69 13.36 -10.29
N ARG A 142 3.35 12.27 -10.96
CA ARG A 142 1.99 11.74 -11.01
C ARG A 142 1.69 10.94 -9.74
N PRO A 143 0.40 10.77 -9.37
CA PRO A 143 0.03 9.98 -8.19
C PRO A 143 0.63 8.58 -8.17
N GLU A 144 0.67 7.92 -9.33
CA GLU A 144 1.22 6.57 -9.51
C GLU A 144 2.75 6.54 -9.29
N GLU A 145 3.45 7.61 -9.63
CA GLU A 145 4.90 7.73 -9.42
C GLU A 145 5.23 7.93 -7.94
N ILE A 146 4.40 8.70 -7.21
CA ILE A 146 4.54 8.82 -5.75
C ILE A 146 4.23 7.48 -5.06
N GLU A 147 3.23 6.75 -5.54
CA GLU A 147 2.96 5.39 -5.05
C GLU A 147 4.19 4.49 -5.20
N LEU A 148 4.81 4.49 -6.38
CA LEU A 148 6.03 3.71 -6.63
C LEU A 148 7.20 4.13 -5.73
N LEU A 149 7.39 5.43 -5.52
CA LEU A 149 8.44 5.95 -4.64
C LEU A 149 8.23 5.51 -3.18
N VAL A 150 6.97 5.49 -2.73
CA VAL A 150 6.63 5.12 -1.35
C VAL A 150 6.61 3.61 -1.16
N CYS A 151 5.95 2.89 -2.06
CA CYS A 151 5.61 1.48 -1.89
C CYS A 151 6.54 0.53 -2.66
N GLY A 152 7.41 1.05 -3.53
CA GLY A 152 8.24 0.24 -4.44
C GLY A 152 7.47 -0.34 -5.63
N SER A 153 8.20 -0.90 -6.58
CA SER A 153 7.66 -1.51 -7.79
C SER A 153 7.11 -2.92 -7.52
N PRO A 154 5.92 -3.25 -8.03
CA PRO A 154 5.37 -4.60 -7.98
C PRO A 154 5.90 -5.52 -9.09
N GLU A 155 6.90 -5.10 -9.87
CA GLU A 155 7.46 -5.88 -10.98
C GLU A 155 8.02 -7.23 -10.54
N PRO A 156 8.20 -8.19 -11.46
CA PRO A 156 8.83 -9.46 -11.16
C PRO A 156 10.23 -9.30 -10.57
N LEU A 157 10.52 -10.04 -9.49
CA LEU A 157 11.79 -9.96 -8.79
C LEU A 157 12.94 -10.53 -9.65
N ASN A 158 13.92 -9.70 -9.97
CA ASN A 158 15.15 -10.13 -10.61
C ASN A 158 16.13 -10.70 -9.56
N ILE A 159 16.12 -12.01 -9.38
CA ILE A 159 16.95 -12.70 -8.37
C ILE A 159 18.45 -12.59 -8.70
N ASP A 160 18.82 -12.51 -9.97
CA ASP A 160 20.24 -12.33 -10.33
C ASP A 160 20.77 -10.96 -9.92
N GLU A 161 19.93 -9.91 -10.03
CA GLU A 161 20.28 -8.58 -9.56
C GLU A 161 20.40 -8.53 -8.02
N LEU A 162 19.47 -9.16 -7.30
CA LEU A 162 19.56 -9.28 -5.84
C LEU A 162 20.83 -10.01 -5.42
N LYS A 163 21.17 -11.12 -6.09
CA LYS A 163 22.40 -11.87 -5.84
C LYS A 163 23.66 -11.02 -6.07
N LEU A 164 23.66 -10.19 -7.12
CA LEU A 164 24.80 -9.35 -7.49
C LEU A 164 25.13 -8.29 -6.44
N ILE A 165 24.11 -7.72 -5.79
CA ILE A 165 24.27 -6.68 -4.76
C ILE A 165 24.49 -7.26 -3.35
N THR A 166 24.39 -8.59 -3.18
CA THR A 166 24.44 -9.23 -1.87
C THR A 166 25.83 -9.21 -1.29
N LEU A 167 25.95 -8.69 -0.08
CA LEU A 167 27.17 -8.74 0.73
C LEU A 167 27.15 -10.00 1.62
N TYR A 168 28.26 -10.70 1.66
CA TYR A 168 28.40 -11.90 2.48
C TYR A 168 29.32 -11.65 3.67
N GLU A 169 28.83 -12.01 4.87
CA GLU A 169 29.58 -11.90 6.13
C GLU A 169 29.74 -13.28 6.75
N ASN A 170 30.99 -13.73 6.91
CA ASN A 170 31.36 -15.08 7.31
C ASN A 170 30.85 -16.19 6.34
N TYR A 171 30.44 -15.81 5.17
CA TYR A 171 30.17 -16.61 3.98
C TYR A 171 30.89 -16.03 2.78
N THR A 172 31.05 -16.83 1.76
CA THR A 172 31.44 -16.41 0.41
C THR A 172 30.37 -16.81 -0.59
N GLU A 173 30.37 -16.21 -1.77
CA GLU A 173 29.44 -16.59 -2.86
C GLU A 173 29.64 -18.04 -3.33
N HIS A 174 30.81 -18.64 -3.06
CA HIS A 174 31.17 -19.99 -3.47
C HIS A 174 30.76 -21.07 -2.45
N ASP A 175 30.34 -20.68 -1.24
CA ASP A 175 29.92 -21.64 -0.24
C ASP A 175 28.68 -22.41 -0.70
N LEU A 176 28.68 -23.71 -0.42
CA LEU A 176 27.62 -24.63 -0.87
C LEU A 176 26.22 -24.18 -0.41
N VAL A 177 26.10 -23.71 0.84
CA VAL A 177 24.82 -23.22 1.39
C VAL A 177 24.33 -21.97 0.65
N ILE A 178 25.23 -21.07 0.26
CA ILE A 178 24.88 -19.87 -0.51
C ILE A 178 24.43 -20.24 -1.93
N ARG A 179 25.13 -21.18 -2.57
CA ARG A 179 24.71 -21.68 -3.90
C ARG A 179 23.35 -22.35 -3.85
N TRP A 180 23.10 -23.20 -2.84
CA TRP A 180 21.78 -23.81 -2.63
C TRP A 180 20.69 -22.78 -2.35
N LEU A 181 20.98 -21.75 -1.57
CA LEU A 181 20.02 -20.68 -1.30
C LEU A 181 19.54 -20.00 -2.59
N TRP A 182 20.48 -19.57 -3.43
CA TRP A 182 20.14 -18.92 -4.69
C TRP A 182 19.46 -19.85 -5.69
N ASP A 183 19.86 -21.12 -5.74
CA ASP A 183 19.19 -22.13 -6.55
C ASP A 183 17.74 -22.33 -6.12
N ILE A 184 17.47 -22.43 -4.82
CA ILE A 184 16.12 -22.57 -4.28
C ILE A 184 15.28 -21.36 -4.65
N ILE A 185 15.76 -20.14 -4.39
CA ILE A 185 15.00 -18.91 -4.65
C ILE A 185 14.75 -18.75 -6.15
N LYS A 186 15.75 -19.01 -6.98
CA LYS A 186 15.66 -18.77 -8.42
C LYS A 186 14.87 -19.83 -9.17
N TYR A 187 15.07 -21.11 -8.84
CA TYR A 187 14.55 -22.21 -9.67
C TYR A 187 13.45 -23.04 -9.01
N GLU A 188 13.35 -23.03 -7.68
CA GLU A 188 12.40 -23.87 -6.98
C GLU A 188 11.23 -23.07 -6.37
N PHE A 189 11.43 -21.80 -6.04
CA PHE A 189 10.38 -20.92 -5.54
C PHE A 189 9.53 -20.35 -6.69
N ASN A 190 8.20 -20.36 -6.49
CA ASN A 190 7.29 -19.64 -7.37
C ASN A 190 7.32 -18.12 -7.07
N SER A 191 6.63 -17.33 -7.88
CA SER A 191 6.61 -15.87 -7.73
C SER A 191 6.11 -15.40 -6.36
N ASN A 192 5.12 -16.07 -5.78
CA ASN A 192 4.61 -15.73 -4.45
C ASN A 192 5.64 -16.03 -3.35
N GLN A 193 6.30 -17.20 -3.41
CA GLN A 193 7.35 -17.56 -2.46
C GLN A 193 8.55 -16.62 -2.53
N ARG A 194 8.93 -16.17 -3.73
CA ARG A 194 10.00 -15.15 -3.90
C ARG A 194 9.61 -13.82 -3.25
N ARG A 195 8.36 -13.37 -3.40
CA ARG A 195 7.84 -12.17 -2.73
C ARG A 195 7.84 -12.32 -1.21
N ARG A 196 7.39 -13.47 -0.69
CA ARG A 196 7.45 -13.76 0.75
C ARG A 196 8.89 -13.81 1.27
N PHE A 197 9.82 -14.35 0.49
CA PHE A 197 11.24 -14.31 0.85
C PHE A 197 11.74 -12.86 0.96
N LEU A 198 11.43 -12.02 -0.01
CA LEU A 198 11.84 -10.62 0.02
C LEU A 198 11.18 -9.89 1.22
N LEU A 199 9.87 -10.08 1.44
CA LEU A 199 9.16 -9.55 2.60
C LEU A 199 9.79 -9.99 3.93
N PHE A 200 10.11 -11.27 4.07
CA PHE A 200 10.79 -11.81 5.24
C PHE A 200 12.14 -11.14 5.48
N ALA A 201 12.95 -11.00 4.43
CA ALA A 201 14.33 -10.54 4.54
C ALA A 201 14.47 -9.01 4.64
N THR A 202 13.52 -8.24 4.08
CA THR A 202 13.63 -6.77 3.94
C THR A 202 12.46 -5.99 4.53
N GLY A 203 11.37 -6.68 4.91
CA GLY A 203 10.13 -6.02 5.37
C GLY A 203 9.23 -5.52 4.24
N SER A 204 9.58 -5.73 2.96
CA SER A 204 8.73 -5.41 1.81
C SER A 204 8.79 -6.51 0.75
N ASP A 205 7.67 -6.77 0.10
CA ASP A 205 7.56 -7.68 -1.05
C ASP A 205 7.84 -7.00 -2.39
N ARG A 206 8.23 -5.73 -2.36
CA ARG A 206 8.49 -4.86 -3.52
C ARG A 206 9.94 -4.39 -3.58
N VAL A 207 10.33 -3.88 -4.72
CA VAL A 207 11.68 -3.40 -5.02
C VAL A 207 11.65 -1.88 -5.16
N PRO A 208 12.68 -1.14 -4.69
CA PRO A 208 12.79 0.30 -4.97
C PRO A 208 12.68 0.61 -6.47
N VAL A 209 12.24 1.82 -6.82
CA VAL A 209 12.06 2.24 -8.23
C VAL A 209 13.32 2.09 -9.07
N GLY A 210 14.50 2.28 -8.47
CA GLY A 210 15.80 2.08 -9.12
C GLY A 210 16.26 0.62 -9.22
N GLY A 211 15.44 -0.35 -8.78
CA GLY A 211 15.80 -1.75 -8.71
C GLY A 211 16.60 -2.10 -7.45
N PHE A 212 17.10 -3.32 -7.38
CA PHE A 212 17.89 -3.78 -6.23
C PHE A 212 19.20 -3.01 -6.02
N LYS A 213 19.68 -2.27 -7.02
CA LYS A 213 20.90 -1.45 -6.91
C LYS A 213 20.80 -0.34 -5.86
N GLU A 214 19.57 0.09 -5.56
CA GLU A 214 19.30 1.14 -4.58
C GLU A 214 19.19 0.61 -3.14
N MET A 215 19.38 -0.69 -2.94
CA MET A 215 19.36 -1.29 -1.61
C MET A 215 20.62 -2.10 -1.34
N MET A 216 21.02 -2.19 -0.09
CA MET A 216 22.02 -3.16 0.35
C MET A 216 21.31 -4.40 0.88
N PHE A 217 21.78 -5.57 0.48
CA PHE A 217 21.32 -6.84 1.02
C PHE A 217 22.50 -7.61 1.60
N LYS A 218 22.33 -8.16 2.81
CA LYS A 218 23.41 -8.84 3.51
C LYS A 218 23.01 -10.26 3.92
N ILE A 219 23.90 -11.21 3.76
CA ILE A 219 23.75 -12.57 4.29
C ILE A 219 24.89 -12.83 5.27
N THR A 220 24.52 -13.12 6.52
CA THR A 220 25.46 -13.37 7.61
C THR A 220 25.36 -14.83 8.08
N ARG A 221 26.49 -15.48 8.28
CA ARG A 221 26.55 -16.83 8.82
C ARG A 221 26.37 -16.84 10.32
N VAL A 222 25.61 -17.84 10.82
CA VAL A 222 25.54 -18.18 12.24
C VAL A 222 25.95 -19.66 12.43
N GLU A 223 26.63 -19.96 13.52
CA GLU A 223 27.19 -21.31 13.75
C GLU A 223 26.13 -22.37 14.11
N SER A 224 24.93 -21.96 14.50
CA SER A 224 23.86 -22.90 14.83
C SER A 224 23.32 -23.64 13.59
N LYS A 225 23.31 -24.97 13.64
CA LYS A 225 22.94 -25.82 12.48
C LYS A 225 21.45 -26.21 12.45
N GLU A 226 20.69 -25.97 13.52
CA GLU A 226 19.33 -26.47 13.71
C GLU A 226 18.27 -25.35 13.68
N GLN A 227 18.66 -24.08 13.75
CA GLN A 227 17.76 -22.94 13.80
C GLN A 227 17.12 -22.63 12.45
N LEU A 228 15.97 -21.94 12.48
CA LEU A 228 15.42 -21.30 11.29
C LEU A 228 16.30 -20.10 10.86
N PRO A 229 16.27 -19.70 9.58
CA PRO A 229 16.81 -18.43 9.17
C PRO A 229 16.14 -17.29 9.94
N ILE A 230 16.88 -16.24 10.26
CA ILE A 230 16.38 -15.03 10.94
C ILE A 230 16.62 -13.85 10.01
N ALA A 231 15.71 -12.87 10.01
CA ALA A 231 15.87 -11.64 9.27
C ALA A 231 15.92 -10.42 10.20
N HIS A 232 16.78 -9.47 9.87
CA HIS A 232 16.81 -8.13 10.44
C HIS A 232 16.41 -7.15 9.33
N THR A 233 15.11 -6.92 9.21
CA THR A 233 14.52 -6.16 8.11
C THR A 233 15.00 -4.73 8.02
N CYS A 234 15.28 -4.07 9.18
CA CYS A 234 15.84 -2.72 9.21
C CYS A 234 17.24 -2.60 8.56
N PHE A 235 17.93 -3.73 8.37
CA PHE A 235 19.26 -3.78 7.76
C PHE A 235 19.29 -4.60 6.47
N ASN A 236 18.13 -5.04 5.97
CA ASN A 236 18.02 -5.96 4.85
C ASN A 236 18.97 -7.16 5.00
N GLN A 237 19.00 -7.75 6.20
CA GLN A 237 19.96 -8.78 6.57
C GLN A 237 19.27 -10.12 6.80
N LEU A 238 19.76 -11.15 6.14
CA LEU A 238 19.42 -12.54 6.37
C LEU A 238 20.52 -13.22 7.20
N VAL A 239 20.20 -13.68 8.38
CA VAL A 239 21.07 -14.53 9.20
C VAL A 239 20.79 -15.98 8.85
N LEU A 240 21.74 -16.63 8.21
CA LEU A 240 21.59 -17.96 7.62
C LEU A 240 22.47 -18.98 8.35
N PRO A 241 21.87 -20.00 8.99
CA PRO A 241 22.60 -21.12 9.56
C PRO A 241 23.32 -21.98 8.49
N GLN A 242 24.39 -22.65 8.90
CA GLN A 242 25.10 -23.58 8.03
C GLN A 242 24.37 -24.93 8.01
N TYR A 243 23.48 -25.12 7.03
CA TYR A 243 22.79 -26.39 6.83
C TYR A 243 23.66 -27.46 6.17
N LYS A 244 23.37 -28.72 6.49
CA LYS A 244 24.13 -29.87 5.94
C LYS A 244 23.65 -30.30 4.54
N THR A 245 22.37 -30.05 4.23
CA THR A 245 21.75 -30.46 2.95
C THR A 245 20.87 -29.34 2.38
N LYS A 246 20.67 -29.38 1.07
CA LYS A 246 19.81 -28.43 0.35
C LYS A 246 18.34 -28.57 0.79
N GLU A 247 17.88 -29.78 1.05
CA GLU A 247 16.53 -30.10 1.49
C GLU A 247 16.25 -29.49 2.86
N SER A 248 17.21 -29.59 3.80
CA SER A 248 17.09 -28.97 5.14
C SER A 248 17.01 -27.45 5.04
N LEU A 249 17.86 -26.83 4.21
CA LEU A 249 17.81 -25.39 3.93
C LEU A 249 16.45 -24.99 3.35
N LYS A 250 15.97 -25.69 2.33
CA LYS A 250 14.69 -25.38 1.67
C LYS A 250 13.52 -25.47 2.66
N SER A 251 13.43 -26.57 3.40
CA SER A 251 12.35 -26.77 4.37
C SER A 251 12.33 -25.67 5.45
N LYS A 252 13.49 -25.35 6.02
CA LYS A 252 13.57 -24.33 7.07
C LYS A 252 13.35 -22.92 6.54
N LEU A 253 13.83 -22.62 5.34
CA LEU A 253 13.57 -21.35 4.69
C LEU A 253 12.07 -21.19 4.37
N GLN A 254 11.42 -22.24 3.88
CA GLN A 254 9.98 -22.23 3.62
C GLN A 254 9.19 -21.96 4.90
N ILE A 255 9.52 -22.62 6.02
CA ILE A 255 8.88 -22.37 7.30
C ILE A 255 9.08 -20.91 7.74
N ALA A 256 10.28 -20.35 7.57
CA ALA A 256 10.57 -18.96 7.95
C ALA A 256 9.74 -17.96 7.14
N ILE A 257 9.69 -18.11 5.82
CA ILE A 257 8.95 -17.17 4.95
C ILE A 257 7.42 -17.32 5.07
N ASP A 258 6.91 -18.52 5.38
CA ASP A 258 5.47 -18.75 5.53
C ASP A 258 4.93 -18.19 6.86
N ASN A 259 5.80 -18.00 7.86
CA ASN A 259 5.44 -17.45 9.16
C ASN A 259 5.95 -16.01 9.37
N ALA A 260 6.46 -15.35 8.35
CA ALA A 260 7.04 -14.01 8.43
C ALA A 260 6.06 -12.96 8.98
N GLU A 261 4.78 -13.05 8.62
CA GLU A 261 3.73 -12.12 9.08
C GLU A 261 3.34 -12.31 10.55
N GLY A 262 3.70 -13.46 11.18
CA GLY A 262 3.35 -13.80 12.57
C GLY A 262 4.46 -13.54 13.59
N PHE A 263 5.70 -13.31 13.17
CA PHE A 263 6.86 -13.13 14.04
C PHE A 263 7.24 -11.65 14.26
N GLY A 264 6.26 -10.76 14.30
CA GLY A 264 6.51 -9.42 14.84
C GLY A 264 6.95 -9.52 16.30
N ILE A 265 8.04 -8.86 16.67
CA ILE A 265 8.45 -8.71 18.07
C ILE A 265 7.27 -8.11 18.83
N LYS A 266 6.67 -8.88 19.72
CA LYS A 266 5.68 -8.39 20.69
C LYS A 266 6.40 -7.64 21.79
#